data_47635e26fa6de5bd15202ee5ae174ede
#
_entry.id   47635e26fa6de5bd15202ee5ae174ede
#
_cell.length_a   1.000
_cell.length_b   1.000
_cell.length_c   1.000
_cell.angle_alpha   90.00
_cell.angle_beta   90.00
_cell.angle_gamma   90.00
#
_symmetry.space_group_name_H-M   'P 1'
#
loop_
_entity.id
_entity.type
_entity.pdbx_description
1 polymer ?
#
loop_
_entity_poly.entity_id
_entity_poly.type
_entity_poly.pdbx_seq_one_letter_code
_entity_poly.pdbx_strand_id
1 'polypeptide(L)'
;VTHNAESQHLEWKESWRDEYLKWVCAFANTGGGTLVVGRNDAGAAVGVRDAARLLEDLPNKIRNLLGLVVPVQLRRESDLDLIEIEVEASPYPVTYRGKYYVRSGSTTQELSGAPLDAFLLRMQGRHWDGVPLPRVGPADLSAAALARFRVLAGRSGRVATEWLDEPDTALLERLRLTDGTYLKRAAALLFHPDPEAFVGGAWIKVGAFGDSDADLRFQDEVHGPLLLQMETMVELLKAKYLKTPISYQGLQRIETLQVPEAALREALLNAVVHKDYASAVPIQISVYPDRLLIWNAGQLPPTWTVEKLLGKHPSIPFNPDVANTFFRAGQIESWGRGIERMVQACRAAGAEPPILRHDATGLWVEFALLTSSTPEVTPEVTPEVTPEVALLQVLTGELGRRDLQERLGLKDAEHFRQAYLLPALEAGLIEMTRPNTPTSRLQKYRLTAAGQTRLNSAEP
;
A
#
# COMPACT_ATOMS: atom_id res chain seq x y z
N VAL A 1 3.38 35.51 -3.98
CA VAL A 1 2.45 34.41 -4.38
C VAL A 1 1.09 34.84 -3.90
N THR A 2 0.21 35.28 -4.81
CA THR A 2 -1.18 35.63 -4.51
C THR A 2 -1.94 34.35 -4.29
N HIS A 3 -2.25 34.00 -3.04
CA HIS A 3 -3.16 32.91 -2.69
C HIS A 3 -4.60 33.34 -3.06
N ASN A 4 -5.15 32.75 -4.09
CA ASN A 4 -6.47 33.09 -4.61
C ASN A 4 -7.63 32.29 -3.96
N ALA A 5 -7.40 31.55 -2.89
CA ALA A 5 -8.41 30.75 -2.19
C ALA A 5 -8.00 30.45 -0.75
N GLU A 6 -8.99 30.23 0.11
CA GLU A 6 -8.78 29.67 1.45
C GLU A 6 -8.09 28.30 1.38
N SER A 7 -7.27 28.00 2.35
CA SER A 7 -6.45 26.77 2.39
C SER A 7 -6.27 26.26 3.82
N GLN A 8 -5.49 25.19 3.98
CA GLN A 8 -5.14 24.70 5.30
C GLN A 8 -4.41 25.74 6.17
N HIS A 9 -3.72 26.70 5.55
CA HIS A 9 -2.91 27.72 6.22
C HIS A 9 -3.42 29.15 6.01
N LEU A 10 -4.58 29.34 5.38
CA LEU A 10 -5.15 30.66 5.12
C LEU A 10 -6.65 30.62 5.25
N GLU A 11 -7.19 31.58 6.00
CA GLU A 11 -8.63 31.79 6.18
C GLU A 11 -8.97 33.26 6.06
N TRP A 12 -10.13 33.61 5.48
CA TRP A 12 -10.63 34.96 5.31
C TRP A 12 -11.92 35.17 6.07
N LYS A 13 -12.12 36.36 6.60
CA LYS A 13 -13.36 36.78 7.24
C LYS A 13 -13.65 38.23 6.94
N GLU A 14 -14.88 38.56 6.59
CA GLU A 14 -15.26 39.94 6.28
C GLU A 14 -15.21 40.86 7.51
N SER A 15 -15.54 40.34 8.67
CA SER A 15 -15.60 41.10 9.94
C SER A 15 -15.14 40.19 11.08
N TRP A 16 -14.78 40.78 12.23
CA TRP A 16 -14.39 40.00 13.39
C TRP A 16 -15.62 39.52 14.19
N ARG A 17 -15.56 38.27 14.63
CA ARG A 17 -16.41 37.65 15.66
C ARG A 17 -15.54 36.82 16.60
N ASP A 18 -15.84 36.84 17.89
CA ASP A 18 -15.05 36.11 18.90
C ASP A 18 -15.04 34.59 18.68
N GLU A 19 -16.07 34.05 18.01
CA GLU A 19 -16.07 32.64 17.60
C GLU A 19 -14.94 32.28 16.64
N TYR A 20 -14.33 33.24 15.97
CA TYR A 20 -13.21 32.99 15.04
C TYR A 20 -11.92 32.64 15.76
N LEU A 21 -11.86 32.76 17.06
CA LEU A 21 -10.76 32.19 17.86
C LEU A 21 -10.63 30.68 17.70
N LYS A 22 -11.70 29.97 17.27
CA LYS A 22 -11.58 28.54 16.91
C LYS A 22 -10.66 28.30 15.70
N TRP A 23 -10.56 29.24 14.72
CA TRP A 23 -9.60 29.12 13.62
C TRP A 23 -8.18 29.35 14.09
N VAL A 24 -7.95 30.34 14.95
CA VAL A 24 -6.64 30.57 15.60
C VAL A 24 -6.21 29.32 16.38
N CYS A 25 -7.11 28.74 17.18
CA CYS A 25 -6.90 27.49 17.88
C CYS A 25 -6.54 26.35 16.90
N ALA A 26 -7.29 26.23 15.80
CA ALA A 26 -7.10 25.17 14.81
C ALA A 26 -5.75 25.32 14.06
N PHE A 27 -5.35 26.55 13.70
CA PHE A 27 -4.02 26.81 13.13
C PHE A 27 -2.90 26.40 14.08
N ALA A 28 -2.98 26.81 15.35
CA ALA A 28 -1.99 26.45 16.37
C ALA A 28 -1.87 24.92 16.55
N ASN A 29 -2.98 24.20 16.49
CA ASN A 29 -3.01 22.74 16.66
C ASN A 29 -2.62 21.94 15.38
N THR A 30 -2.44 22.62 14.23
CA THR A 30 -2.13 21.92 12.98
C THR A 30 -0.71 22.30 12.50
N GLY A 31 -0.58 23.12 11.53
CA GLY A 31 0.71 23.50 10.94
C GLY A 31 0.95 25.01 10.91
N GLY A 32 0.22 25.75 11.76
CA GLY A 32 0.18 27.20 11.69
C GLY A 32 -0.69 27.71 10.54
N GLY A 33 -0.77 29.04 10.41
CA GLY A 33 -1.52 29.67 9.32
C GLY A 33 -1.85 31.14 9.61
N THR A 34 -2.56 31.76 8.70
CA THR A 34 -2.91 33.17 8.76
C THR A 34 -4.44 33.35 8.68
N LEU A 35 -5.00 34.08 9.62
CA LEU A 35 -6.38 34.53 9.59
C LEU A 35 -6.40 36.01 9.17
N VAL A 36 -7.05 36.31 8.05
CA VAL A 36 -7.20 37.69 7.53
C VAL A 36 -8.64 38.15 7.74
N VAL A 37 -8.82 39.22 8.48
CA VAL A 37 -10.11 39.86 8.69
C VAL A 37 -10.21 41.13 7.84
N GLY A 38 -11.33 41.31 7.13
CA GLY A 38 -11.56 42.36 6.16
C GLY A 38 -11.54 41.88 4.72
N ARG A 39 -11.59 40.55 4.48
CA ARG A 39 -11.75 39.91 3.16
C ARG A 39 -13.04 39.11 3.10
N ASN A 40 -13.70 39.12 1.96
CA ASN A 40 -14.83 38.26 1.69
C ASN A 40 -14.38 36.86 1.18
N ASP A 41 -15.31 35.93 1.04
CA ASP A 41 -15.05 34.56 0.58
C ASP A 41 -14.49 34.47 -0.86
N ALA A 42 -14.67 35.52 -1.67
CA ALA A 42 -14.06 35.65 -2.99
C ALA A 42 -12.64 36.20 -2.96
N GLY A 43 -12.09 36.50 -1.75
CA GLY A 43 -10.74 37.04 -1.56
C GLY A 43 -10.63 38.56 -1.81
N ALA A 44 -11.73 39.26 -2.08
CA ALA A 44 -11.71 40.71 -2.26
C ALA A 44 -11.61 41.42 -0.90
N ALA A 45 -10.77 42.45 -0.82
CA ALA A 45 -10.68 43.30 0.37
C ALA A 45 -11.97 44.12 0.51
N VAL A 46 -12.60 44.04 1.69
CA VAL A 46 -13.81 44.80 2.07
C VAL A 46 -13.53 45.75 3.21
N GLY A 47 -12.38 45.61 3.87
CA GLY A 47 -11.96 46.44 4.98
C GLY A 47 -12.65 46.07 6.33
N VAL A 48 -12.05 46.48 7.42
CA VAL A 48 -12.54 46.26 8.77
C VAL A 48 -12.93 47.60 9.39
N ARG A 49 -14.11 47.67 10.00
CA ARG A 49 -14.49 48.79 10.86
C ARG A 49 -13.74 48.68 12.19
N ASP A 50 -13.31 49.81 12.74
CA ASP A 50 -12.60 49.88 14.03
C ASP A 50 -11.28 49.05 14.12
N ALA A 51 -10.50 49.04 13.04
CA ALA A 51 -9.24 48.28 12.96
C ALA A 51 -8.28 48.61 14.13
N ALA A 52 -8.19 49.89 14.53
CA ALA A 52 -7.35 50.32 15.69
C ALA A 52 -7.77 49.62 17.00
N ARG A 53 -9.06 49.52 17.27
CA ARG A 53 -9.58 48.83 18.45
C ARG A 53 -9.33 47.32 18.40
N LEU A 54 -9.47 46.72 17.23
CA LEU A 54 -9.19 45.29 17.08
C LEU A 54 -7.71 44.95 17.29
N LEU A 55 -6.80 45.85 16.89
CA LEU A 55 -5.36 45.67 17.16
C LEU A 55 -5.02 45.66 18.65
N GLU A 56 -5.77 46.35 19.49
CA GLU A 56 -5.59 46.35 20.95
C GLU A 56 -6.31 45.14 21.59
N ASP A 57 -7.52 44.85 21.15
CA ASP A 57 -8.39 43.81 21.74
C ASP A 57 -7.95 42.39 21.42
N LEU A 58 -7.54 42.11 20.14
CA LEU A 58 -7.31 40.77 19.66
C LEU A 58 -6.11 40.08 20.33
N PRO A 59 -4.93 40.69 20.50
CA PRO A 59 -3.82 40.08 21.20
C PRO A 59 -4.19 39.65 22.63
N ASN A 60 -4.96 40.50 23.34
CA ASN A 60 -5.42 40.22 24.69
C ASN A 60 -6.44 39.09 24.74
N LYS A 61 -7.40 39.04 23.82
CA LYS A 61 -8.39 37.97 23.71
C LYS A 61 -7.72 36.63 23.38
N ILE A 62 -6.80 36.63 22.41
CA ILE A 62 -6.07 35.42 22.02
C ILE A 62 -5.27 34.89 23.20
N ARG A 63 -4.51 35.75 23.88
CA ARG A 63 -3.73 35.36 25.05
C ARG A 63 -4.64 34.81 26.18
N ASN A 64 -5.72 35.50 26.51
CA ASN A 64 -6.55 35.16 27.65
C ASN A 64 -7.41 33.91 27.42
N LEU A 65 -7.83 33.64 26.18
CA LEU A 65 -8.73 32.54 25.85
C LEU A 65 -8.03 31.31 25.26
N LEU A 66 -6.87 31.49 24.62
CA LEU A 66 -6.12 30.41 23.98
C LEU A 66 -4.75 30.18 24.63
N GLY A 67 -4.26 31.10 25.47
CA GLY A 67 -2.91 31.01 26.03
C GLY A 67 -1.81 31.29 25.01
N LEU A 68 -2.14 31.86 23.86
CA LEU A 68 -1.20 32.10 22.77
C LEU A 68 -0.79 33.58 22.71
N VAL A 69 0.45 33.82 22.32
CA VAL A 69 0.92 35.15 21.94
C VAL A 69 1.26 35.09 20.46
N VAL A 70 0.49 35.81 19.67
CA VAL A 70 0.58 35.78 18.20
C VAL A 70 0.74 37.20 17.65
N PRO A 71 1.47 37.40 16.53
CA PRO A 71 1.49 38.66 15.80
C PRO A 71 0.10 39.01 15.26
N VAL A 72 -0.37 40.23 15.57
CA VAL A 72 -1.59 40.80 15.01
C VAL A 72 -1.18 42.12 14.35
N GLN A 73 -1.36 42.23 13.03
CA GLN A 73 -0.83 43.34 12.25
C GLN A 73 -1.95 44.02 11.44
N LEU A 74 -1.82 45.32 11.26
CA LEU A 74 -2.63 46.08 10.32
C LEU A 74 -1.96 46.00 8.95
N ARG A 75 -2.70 45.54 7.97
CA ARG A 75 -2.31 45.61 6.54
C ARG A 75 -3.25 46.52 5.79
N ARG A 76 -2.72 47.40 4.97
CA ARG A 76 -3.51 48.30 4.14
C ARG A 76 -3.46 47.83 2.68
N GLU A 77 -4.63 47.68 2.06
CA GLU A 77 -4.78 47.27 0.68
C GLU A 77 -5.85 48.13 0.00
N SER A 78 -5.48 48.88 -1.04
CA SER A 78 -6.42 49.76 -1.78
C SER A 78 -7.21 50.71 -0.84
N ASP A 79 -6.51 51.32 0.13
CA ASP A 79 -7.07 52.18 1.20
C ASP A 79 -8.05 51.54 2.17
N LEU A 80 -8.12 50.20 2.16
CA LEU A 80 -8.89 49.42 3.13
C LEU A 80 -7.97 48.85 4.19
N ASP A 81 -8.39 48.91 5.46
CA ASP A 81 -7.67 48.35 6.58
C ASP A 81 -8.06 46.89 6.75
N LEU A 82 -7.09 45.99 6.80
CA LEU A 82 -7.21 44.57 7.05
C LEU A 82 -6.46 44.22 8.33
N ILE A 83 -6.95 43.24 9.09
CA ILE A 83 -6.22 42.68 10.24
C ILE A 83 -5.70 41.29 9.87
N GLU A 84 -4.41 41.11 10.00
CA GLU A 84 -3.71 39.85 9.74
C GLU A 84 -3.22 39.26 11.07
N ILE A 85 -3.62 38.02 11.35
CA ILE A 85 -3.26 37.26 12.56
C ILE A 85 -2.42 36.07 12.10
N GLU A 86 -1.12 36.12 12.37
CA GLU A 86 -0.19 35.05 12.07
C GLU A 86 -0.11 34.10 13.24
N VAL A 87 -0.37 32.81 12.99
CA VAL A 87 -0.39 31.76 14.02
C VAL A 87 0.64 30.72 13.68
N GLU A 88 1.63 30.58 14.54
CA GLU A 88 2.59 29.48 14.45
C GLU A 88 1.99 28.17 15.01
N ALA A 89 2.52 27.02 14.53
CA ALA A 89 2.18 25.74 15.13
C ALA A 89 2.63 25.70 16.60
N SER A 90 1.70 25.39 17.50
CA SER A 90 2.02 25.25 18.91
C SER A 90 2.62 23.87 19.20
N PRO A 91 3.67 23.77 20.04
CA PRO A 91 4.16 22.48 20.51
C PRO A 91 3.27 21.83 21.56
N TYR A 92 2.27 22.55 22.07
CA TYR A 92 1.32 22.07 23.09
C TYR A 92 -0.11 22.15 22.58
N PRO A 93 -1.00 21.24 23.05
CA PRO A 93 -2.41 21.30 22.67
C PRO A 93 -3.08 22.59 23.11
N VAL A 94 -3.70 23.29 22.19
CA VAL A 94 -4.44 24.54 22.44
C VAL A 94 -5.94 24.26 22.46
N THR A 95 -6.66 24.83 23.42
CA THR A 95 -8.12 24.70 23.52
C THR A 95 -8.82 26.04 23.35
N TYR A 96 -9.98 26.02 22.74
CA TYR A 96 -10.94 27.13 22.77
C TYR A 96 -12.22 26.68 23.43
N ARG A 97 -12.56 27.27 24.57
CA ARG A 97 -13.73 26.93 25.43
C ARG A 97 -13.77 25.43 25.78
N GLY A 98 -12.62 24.85 26.11
CA GLY A 98 -12.49 23.43 26.49
C GLY A 98 -12.57 22.42 25.33
N LYS A 99 -12.60 22.89 24.09
CA LYS A 99 -12.62 22.05 22.88
C LYS A 99 -11.36 22.22 22.07
N TYR A 100 -10.95 21.15 21.40
CA TYR A 100 -9.79 21.14 20.50
C TYR A 100 -10.26 21.23 19.06
N TYR A 101 -9.62 22.11 18.29
CA TYR A 101 -9.90 22.32 16.87
C TYR A 101 -8.65 22.12 16.05
N VAL A 102 -8.79 21.54 14.85
CA VAL A 102 -7.73 21.34 13.86
C VAL A 102 -8.19 21.79 12.48
N ARG A 103 -7.24 22.05 11.57
CA ARG A 103 -7.52 22.32 10.16
C ARG A 103 -7.47 21.02 9.37
N SER A 104 -8.45 20.85 8.48
CA SER A 104 -8.46 19.80 7.47
C SER A 104 -8.84 20.44 6.14
N GLY A 105 -7.85 20.65 5.26
CA GLY A 105 -8.01 21.51 4.09
C GLY A 105 -8.41 22.93 4.49
N SER A 106 -9.47 23.47 3.88
CA SER A 106 -10.05 24.78 4.20
C SER A 106 -11.05 24.76 5.36
N THR A 107 -11.27 23.59 6.01
CA THR A 107 -12.27 23.47 7.08
C THR A 107 -11.64 23.42 8.47
N THR A 108 -12.37 23.91 9.48
CA THR A 108 -12.01 23.76 10.89
C THR A 108 -12.90 22.72 11.52
N GLN A 109 -12.29 21.68 12.10
CA GLN A 109 -12.98 20.54 12.69
C GLN A 109 -12.73 20.47 14.19
N GLU A 110 -13.78 20.16 14.96
CA GLU A 110 -13.67 19.85 16.38
C GLU A 110 -13.21 18.41 16.57
N LEU A 111 -12.20 18.19 17.39
CA LEU A 111 -11.73 16.85 17.74
C LEU A 111 -12.54 16.29 18.91
N SER A 112 -12.97 15.04 18.80
CA SER A 112 -13.63 14.29 19.86
C SER A 112 -13.34 12.79 19.72
N GLY A 113 -13.48 12.00 20.80
CA GLY A 113 -13.23 10.56 20.79
C GLY A 113 -11.80 10.18 20.36
N ALA A 114 -11.66 9.10 19.60
CA ALA A 114 -10.36 8.55 19.19
C ALA A 114 -9.45 9.55 18.45
N PRO A 115 -9.93 10.42 17.53
CA PRO A 115 -9.11 11.48 16.94
C PRO A 115 -8.53 12.47 17.96
N LEU A 116 -9.29 12.80 19.03
CA LEU A 116 -8.80 13.65 20.10
C LEU A 116 -7.68 12.95 20.90
N ASP A 117 -7.89 11.68 21.26
CA ASP A 117 -6.89 10.91 22.01
C ASP A 117 -5.58 10.77 21.21
N ALA A 118 -5.67 10.46 19.92
CA ALA A 118 -4.52 10.39 19.02
C ALA A 118 -3.79 11.75 18.91
N PHE A 119 -4.54 12.84 18.82
CA PHE A 119 -4.00 14.19 18.81
C PHE A 119 -3.22 14.51 20.10
N LEU A 120 -3.83 14.26 21.26
CA LEU A 120 -3.21 14.56 22.57
C LEU A 120 -1.94 13.72 22.78
N LEU A 121 -1.94 12.44 22.43
CA LEU A 121 -0.76 11.59 22.51
C LEU A 121 0.37 12.14 21.62
N ARG A 122 0.05 12.50 20.38
CA ARG A 122 1.05 13.08 19.44
C ARG A 122 1.65 14.38 19.99
N MET A 123 0.84 15.26 20.53
CA MET A 123 1.31 16.54 21.12
C MET A 123 2.18 16.34 22.37
N GLN A 124 2.03 15.20 23.05
CA GLN A 124 2.92 14.79 24.16
C GLN A 124 4.18 14.06 23.69
N GLY A 125 4.38 13.91 22.37
CA GLY A 125 5.48 13.12 21.81
C GLY A 125 5.35 11.63 22.06
N ARG A 126 4.13 11.15 22.37
CA ARG A 126 3.81 9.74 22.59
C ARG A 126 3.09 9.14 21.40
N HIS A 127 3.30 7.85 21.19
CA HIS A 127 2.57 7.05 20.21
C HIS A 127 1.60 6.12 20.95
N TRP A 128 0.60 5.62 20.23
CA TRP A 128 -0.44 4.79 20.82
C TRP A 128 0.13 3.50 21.45
N ASP A 129 1.07 2.88 20.80
CA ASP A 129 1.74 1.65 21.25
C ASP A 129 2.71 1.88 22.42
N GLY A 130 3.15 3.13 22.63
CA GLY A 130 4.00 3.57 23.74
C GLY A 130 3.27 3.89 25.05
N VAL A 131 1.93 3.77 25.08
CA VAL A 131 1.13 4.05 26.29
C VAL A 131 1.30 2.91 27.29
N PRO A 132 1.56 3.23 28.60
CA PRO A 132 1.65 2.21 29.66
C PRO A 132 0.35 1.43 29.82
N LEU A 133 0.48 0.13 30.13
CA LEU A 133 -0.63 -0.78 30.38
C LEU A 133 -0.53 -1.38 31.81
N PRO A 134 -1.11 -0.75 32.83
CA PRO A 134 -0.91 -1.11 34.24
C PRO A 134 -1.39 -2.53 34.63
N ARG A 135 -2.20 -3.18 33.77
CA ARG A 135 -2.80 -4.49 34.05
C ARG A 135 -1.95 -5.68 33.58
N VAL A 136 -0.80 -5.43 32.97
CA VAL A 136 0.07 -6.47 32.39
C VAL A 136 1.47 -6.34 32.99
N GLY A 137 1.98 -7.43 33.54
CA GLY A 137 3.35 -7.54 34.04
C GLY A 137 4.21 -8.45 33.16
N PRO A 138 5.53 -8.46 33.37
CA PRO A 138 6.44 -9.34 32.62
C PRO A 138 6.11 -10.85 32.74
N ALA A 139 5.53 -11.27 33.87
CA ALA A 139 5.14 -12.67 34.11
C ALA A 139 3.92 -13.12 33.27
N ASP A 140 3.13 -12.16 32.76
CA ASP A 140 1.96 -12.43 31.93
C ASP A 140 2.33 -12.66 30.45
N LEU A 141 3.59 -12.39 30.08
CA LEU A 141 4.06 -12.51 28.71
C LEU A 141 4.39 -13.95 28.33
N SER A 142 4.19 -14.30 27.08
CA SER A 142 4.46 -15.62 26.52
C SER A 142 5.97 -15.92 26.46
N ALA A 143 6.42 -16.90 27.23
CA ALA A 143 7.80 -17.38 27.18
C ALA A 143 8.18 -17.86 25.77
N ALA A 144 7.25 -18.46 25.02
CA ALA A 144 7.47 -18.89 23.63
C ALA A 144 7.73 -17.71 22.68
N ALA A 145 6.96 -16.62 22.83
CA ALA A 145 7.16 -15.42 22.01
C ALA A 145 8.49 -14.72 22.34
N LEU A 146 8.84 -14.61 23.61
CA LEU A 146 10.13 -14.05 24.05
C LEU A 146 11.31 -14.90 23.57
N ALA A 147 11.22 -16.23 23.70
CA ALA A 147 12.23 -17.15 23.17
C ALA A 147 12.36 -17.02 21.64
N ARG A 148 11.21 -16.91 20.94
CA ARG A 148 11.22 -16.71 19.49
C ARG A 148 11.89 -15.40 19.09
N PHE A 149 11.61 -14.30 19.80
CA PHE A 149 12.29 -13.04 19.60
C PHE A 149 13.82 -13.18 19.74
N ARG A 150 14.30 -13.83 20.81
CA ARG A 150 15.73 -14.05 21.03
C ARG A 150 16.40 -14.78 19.88
N VAL A 151 15.76 -15.83 19.35
CA VAL A 151 16.27 -16.58 18.19
C VAL A 151 16.36 -15.68 16.94
N LEU A 152 15.31 -14.93 16.67
CA LEU A 152 15.27 -14.01 15.50
C LEU A 152 16.29 -12.88 15.63
N ALA A 153 16.36 -12.24 16.80
CA ALA A 153 17.28 -11.15 17.09
C ALA A 153 18.75 -11.61 17.02
N GLY A 154 19.05 -12.79 17.52
CA GLY A 154 20.38 -13.39 17.41
C GLY A 154 20.80 -13.63 15.95
N ARG A 155 19.89 -14.11 15.11
CA ARG A 155 20.13 -14.28 13.66
C ARG A 155 20.30 -12.95 12.94
N SER A 156 19.60 -11.91 13.38
CA SER A 156 19.65 -10.59 12.73
C SER A 156 20.96 -9.85 12.94
N GLY A 157 21.65 -10.12 14.06
CA GLY A 157 22.84 -9.39 14.50
C GLY A 157 22.59 -7.90 14.86
N ARG A 158 21.32 -7.50 15.01
CA ARG A 158 20.91 -6.09 15.30
C ARG A 158 20.76 -5.81 16.79
N VAL A 159 21.02 -6.79 17.61
CA VAL A 159 20.98 -6.75 19.08
C VAL A 159 22.30 -7.30 19.61
N ALA A 160 22.86 -6.67 20.61
CA ALA A 160 24.04 -7.18 21.27
C ALA A 160 23.74 -8.56 21.90
N THR A 161 24.64 -9.52 21.73
CA THR A 161 24.42 -10.93 22.14
C THR A 161 24.12 -11.02 23.64
N GLU A 162 24.75 -10.16 24.43
CA GLU A 162 24.57 -10.12 25.89
C GLU A 162 23.12 -9.83 26.29
N TRP A 163 22.36 -9.05 25.50
CA TRP A 163 20.95 -8.77 25.78
C TRP A 163 20.07 -10.01 25.66
N LEU A 164 20.48 -10.96 24.80
CA LEU A 164 19.71 -12.16 24.55
C LEU A 164 19.79 -13.17 25.71
N ASP A 165 20.83 -13.03 26.55
CA ASP A 165 21.03 -13.85 27.74
C ASP A 165 20.48 -13.19 29.02
N GLU A 166 20.09 -11.90 28.95
CA GLU A 166 19.50 -11.16 30.08
C GLU A 166 18.10 -11.72 30.44
N PRO A 167 17.65 -11.54 31.71
CA PRO A 167 16.26 -11.82 32.08
C PRO A 167 15.25 -11.07 31.23
N ASP A 168 14.02 -11.60 31.11
CA ASP A 168 12.96 -11.01 30.29
C ASP A 168 12.69 -9.54 30.65
N THR A 169 12.70 -9.19 31.92
CA THR A 169 12.53 -7.81 32.39
C THR A 169 13.58 -6.86 31.81
N ALA A 170 14.85 -7.26 31.88
CA ALA A 170 15.95 -6.46 31.33
C ALA A 170 15.87 -6.38 29.79
N LEU A 171 15.55 -7.46 29.11
CA LEU A 171 15.33 -7.47 27.66
C LEU A 171 14.22 -6.50 27.26
N LEU A 172 13.09 -6.47 27.97
CA LEU A 172 11.97 -5.56 27.70
C LEU A 172 12.39 -4.09 27.90
N GLU A 173 13.19 -3.77 28.89
CA GLU A 173 13.77 -2.44 29.09
C GLU A 173 14.70 -2.05 27.93
N ARG A 174 15.60 -2.96 27.50
CA ARG A 174 16.49 -2.76 26.33
C ARG A 174 15.71 -2.49 25.04
N LEU A 175 14.59 -3.15 24.88
CA LEU A 175 13.65 -2.96 23.75
C LEU A 175 12.83 -1.67 23.88
N ARG A 176 12.91 -0.97 25.04
CA ARG A 176 12.10 0.21 25.36
C ARG A 176 10.60 -0.07 25.41
N LEU A 177 10.25 -1.28 25.83
CA LEU A 177 8.85 -1.73 25.96
C LEU A 177 8.27 -1.49 27.36
N THR A 178 9.01 -0.74 28.19
CA THR A 178 8.62 -0.32 29.54
C THR A 178 8.51 1.20 29.63
N ASP A 179 7.67 1.69 30.55
CA ASP A 179 7.58 3.08 30.99
C ASP A 179 7.53 3.06 32.54
N GLY A 180 8.66 3.30 33.18
CA GLY A 180 8.85 3.05 34.60
C GLY A 180 8.67 1.56 34.93
N THR A 181 7.74 1.25 35.84
CA THR A 181 7.42 -0.13 36.24
C THR A 181 6.38 -0.81 35.36
N TYR A 182 5.77 -0.10 34.43
CA TYR A 182 4.69 -0.59 33.60
C TYR A 182 5.20 -1.06 32.22
N LEU A 183 4.59 -2.10 31.71
CA LEU A 183 4.76 -2.47 30.29
C LEU A 183 3.93 -1.53 29.40
N LYS A 184 4.45 -1.26 28.22
CA LYS A 184 3.73 -0.53 27.18
C LYS A 184 2.76 -1.44 26.42
N ARG A 185 1.76 -0.84 25.74
CA ARG A 185 0.84 -1.59 24.85
C ARG A 185 1.58 -2.42 23.81
N ALA A 186 2.71 -1.91 23.28
CA ALA A 186 3.57 -2.66 22.36
C ALA A 186 4.05 -3.98 22.93
N ALA A 187 4.42 -4.02 24.23
CA ALA A 187 4.85 -5.28 24.89
C ALA A 187 3.72 -6.31 24.94
N ALA A 188 2.51 -5.86 25.28
CA ALA A 188 1.34 -6.74 25.31
C ALA A 188 0.98 -7.23 23.90
N LEU A 189 0.99 -6.36 22.87
CA LEU A 189 0.75 -6.76 21.49
C LEU A 189 1.75 -7.82 21.01
N LEU A 190 3.03 -7.60 21.26
CA LEU A 190 4.11 -8.44 20.74
C LEU A 190 4.25 -9.78 21.45
N PHE A 191 3.98 -9.80 22.77
CA PHE A 191 4.38 -10.92 23.61
C PHE A 191 3.28 -11.49 24.51
N HIS A 192 2.15 -10.83 24.73
CA HIS A 192 1.09 -11.40 25.56
C HIS A 192 0.40 -12.57 24.84
N PRO A 193 0.06 -13.68 25.52
CA PRO A 193 -0.60 -14.83 24.88
C PRO A 193 -2.00 -14.49 24.36
N ASP A 194 -2.67 -13.51 24.97
CA ASP A 194 -3.97 -12.97 24.55
C ASP A 194 -3.93 -11.44 24.53
N PRO A 195 -3.38 -10.81 23.47
CA PRO A 195 -3.31 -9.36 23.37
C PRO A 195 -4.69 -8.72 23.18
N GLU A 196 -5.68 -9.47 22.72
CA GLU A 196 -7.03 -9.01 22.45
C GLU A 196 -7.82 -8.65 23.72
N ALA A 197 -7.45 -9.24 24.85
CA ALA A 197 -7.99 -8.86 26.16
C ALA A 197 -7.74 -7.37 26.50
N PHE A 198 -6.75 -6.75 25.86
CA PHE A 198 -6.36 -5.35 26.10
C PHE A 198 -6.54 -4.47 24.85
N VAL A 199 -6.44 -5.05 23.68
CA VAL A 199 -6.46 -4.37 22.39
C VAL A 199 -7.35 -5.14 21.42
N GLY A 200 -8.61 -4.79 21.36
CA GLY A 200 -9.56 -5.38 20.42
C GLY A 200 -9.00 -5.30 18.99
N GLY A 201 -9.15 -6.35 18.20
CA GLY A 201 -8.61 -6.42 16.85
C GLY A 201 -7.10 -6.62 16.76
N ALA A 202 -6.43 -7.06 17.83
CA ALA A 202 -5.01 -7.45 17.80
C ALA A 202 -4.79 -8.86 17.22
N TRP A 203 -5.54 -9.22 16.18
CA TRP A 203 -5.51 -10.50 15.51
C TRP A 203 -5.67 -10.33 14.00
N ILE A 204 -5.52 -11.41 13.24
CA ILE A 204 -5.59 -11.40 11.79
C ILE A 204 -6.63 -12.40 11.33
N LYS A 205 -7.58 -12.01 10.49
CA LYS A 205 -8.50 -12.94 9.82
C LYS A 205 -8.16 -13.10 8.35
N VAL A 206 -8.38 -14.30 7.84
CA VAL A 206 -8.24 -14.61 6.43
C VAL A 206 -9.46 -15.38 5.95
N GLY A 207 -10.00 -14.98 4.79
CA GLY A 207 -11.12 -15.64 4.13
C GLY A 207 -10.77 -16.00 2.69
N ALA A 208 -11.23 -17.18 2.28
CA ALA A 208 -11.25 -17.59 0.87
C ALA A 208 -12.61 -17.29 0.28
N PHE A 209 -12.62 -16.51 -0.80
CA PHE A 209 -13.82 -16.10 -1.51
C PHE A 209 -13.89 -16.75 -2.88
N GLY A 210 -15.11 -16.84 -3.43
CA GLY A 210 -15.32 -17.16 -4.83
C GLY A 210 -15.19 -15.92 -5.71
N ASP A 211 -16.14 -15.76 -6.65
CA ASP A 211 -16.09 -14.67 -7.62
C ASP A 211 -16.54 -13.31 -7.04
N SER A 212 -17.12 -13.30 -5.85
CA SER A 212 -17.62 -12.08 -5.19
C SER A 212 -17.38 -12.10 -3.69
N ASP A 213 -17.47 -10.91 -3.05
CA ASP A 213 -17.37 -10.74 -1.60
C ASP A 213 -18.46 -11.46 -0.81
N ALA A 214 -19.58 -11.80 -1.47
CA ALA A 214 -20.69 -12.54 -0.86
C ALA A 214 -20.44 -14.07 -0.85
N ASP A 215 -19.49 -14.59 -1.65
CA ASP A 215 -19.18 -16.01 -1.74
C ASP A 215 -17.99 -16.38 -0.85
N LEU A 216 -18.17 -16.26 0.47
CA LEU A 216 -17.18 -16.73 1.45
C LEU A 216 -17.23 -18.25 1.55
N ARG A 217 -16.17 -18.95 1.12
CA ARG A 217 -16.06 -20.41 1.13
C ARG A 217 -15.60 -20.97 2.45
N PHE A 218 -14.56 -20.37 3.03
CA PHE A 218 -14.03 -20.70 4.35
C PHE A 218 -13.18 -19.55 4.89
N GLN A 219 -12.96 -19.56 6.19
CA GLN A 219 -12.14 -18.55 6.88
C GLN A 219 -11.36 -19.16 8.03
N ASP A 220 -10.30 -18.48 8.44
CA ASP A 220 -9.52 -18.76 9.63
C ASP A 220 -9.15 -17.46 10.35
N GLU A 221 -8.80 -17.58 11.62
CA GLU A 221 -8.36 -16.51 12.47
C GLU A 221 -7.03 -16.88 13.11
N VAL A 222 -6.10 -15.93 13.20
CA VAL A 222 -4.80 -16.11 13.85
C VAL A 222 -4.72 -15.16 15.03
N HIS A 223 -4.65 -15.72 16.22
CA HIS A 223 -4.64 -15.06 17.51
C HIS A 223 -3.28 -15.19 18.21
N GLY A 224 -3.13 -14.51 19.35
CA GLY A 224 -1.93 -14.59 20.20
C GLY A 224 -0.92 -13.45 19.93
N PRO A 225 0.33 -13.60 20.39
CA PRO A 225 1.36 -12.58 20.27
C PRO A 225 1.62 -12.19 18.80
N LEU A 226 1.65 -10.90 18.47
CA LEU A 226 1.89 -10.44 17.09
C LEU A 226 3.17 -11.03 16.47
N LEU A 227 4.20 -11.24 17.30
CA LEU A 227 5.46 -11.81 16.82
C LEU A 227 5.25 -13.22 16.23
N LEU A 228 4.37 -14.03 16.85
CA LEU A 228 4.05 -15.38 16.40
C LEU A 228 2.96 -15.40 15.32
N GLN A 229 1.99 -14.46 15.39
CA GLN A 229 0.91 -14.35 14.40
C GLN A 229 1.47 -14.22 12.97
N MET A 230 2.56 -13.47 12.80
CA MET A 230 3.17 -13.22 11.49
C MET A 230 3.65 -14.52 10.82
N GLU A 231 4.35 -15.36 11.58
CA GLU A 231 4.85 -16.64 11.08
C GLU A 231 3.69 -17.61 10.81
N THR A 232 2.77 -17.70 11.76
CA THR A 232 1.58 -18.55 11.63
C THR A 232 0.72 -18.16 10.42
N MET A 233 0.53 -16.86 10.18
CA MET A 233 -0.26 -16.39 9.04
C MET A 233 0.43 -16.71 7.70
N VAL A 234 1.74 -16.51 7.59
CA VAL A 234 2.48 -16.85 6.35
C VAL A 234 2.38 -18.36 6.07
N GLU A 235 2.58 -19.20 7.09
CA GLU A 235 2.46 -20.66 6.92
C GLU A 235 1.01 -21.07 6.58
N LEU A 236 0.00 -20.47 7.22
CA LEU A 236 -1.41 -20.74 6.93
C LEU A 236 -1.76 -20.37 5.50
N LEU A 237 -1.34 -19.19 5.02
CA LEU A 237 -1.55 -18.75 3.65
C LEU A 237 -0.93 -19.72 2.64
N LYS A 238 0.31 -20.15 2.89
CA LYS A 238 1.01 -21.11 2.02
C LYS A 238 0.35 -22.49 2.01
N ALA A 239 -0.09 -22.97 3.18
CA ALA A 239 -0.61 -24.32 3.32
C ALA A 239 -2.06 -24.47 2.82
N LYS A 240 -2.89 -23.44 2.95
CA LYS A 240 -4.35 -23.58 2.76
C LYS A 240 -4.93 -22.64 1.70
N TYR A 241 -4.41 -21.42 1.56
CA TYR A 241 -5.04 -20.38 0.77
C TYR A 241 -4.40 -20.14 -0.59
N LEU A 242 -3.07 -20.22 -0.64
CA LEU A 242 -2.32 -19.98 -1.86
C LEU A 242 -1.96 -21.32 -2.52
N LYS A 243 -2.32 -21.46 -3.77
CA LYS A 243 -1.90 -22.59 -4.57
C LYS A 243 -0.41 -22.45 -4.90
N THR A 244 0.28 -23.57 -4.97
CA THR A 244 1.68 -23.62 -5.42
C THR A 244 1.69 -24.31 -6.78
N PRO A 245 1.50 -23.57 -7.90
CA PRO A 245 1.59 -24.18 -9.21
C PRO A 245 2.96 -24.82 -9.41
N ILE A 246 2.90 -26.06 -9.92
CA ILE A 246 4.08 -26.84 -10.22
C ILE A 246 4.43 -26.58 -11.67
N SER A 247 5.65 -26.14 -11.93
CA SER A 247 6.24 -26.05 -13.25
C SER A 247 7.46 -26.95 -13.36
N TYR A 248 7.91 -27.23 -14.58
CA TYR A 248 9.10 -28.03 -14.82
C TYR A 248 10.08 -27.23 -15.68
N GLN A 249 11.33 -27.13 -15.22
CA GLN A 249 12.43 -26.58 -16.01
C GLN A 249 13.39 -27.74 -16.33
N GLY A 250 13.22 -28.32 -17.49
CA GLY A 250 13.84 -29.61 -17.82
C GLY A 250 13.27 -30.73 -16.95
N LEU A 251 14.11 -31.41 -16.17
CA LEU A 251 13.72 -32.47 -15.23
C LEU A 251 13.48 -31.91 -13.80
N GLN A 252 13.75 -30.64 -13.56
CA GLN A 252 13.60 -30.05 -12.24
C GLN A 252 12.17 -29.56 -12.04
N ARG A 253 11.50 -30.07 -10.99
CA ARG A 253 10.21 -29.59 -10.51
C ARG A 253 10.43 -28.27 -9.77
N ILE A 254 9.72 -27.22 -10.18
CA ILE A 254 9.73 -25.91 -9.55
C ILE A 254 8.33 -25.65 -9.01
N GLU A 255 8.26 -25.35 -7.72
CA GLU A 255 7.04 -24.92 -7.04
C GLU A 255 7.13 -23.40 -6.84
N THR A 256 6.24 -22.65 -7.47
CA THR A 256 6.21 -21.19 -7.37
C THR A 256 4.97 -20.77 -6.60
N LEU A 257 5.15 -20.02 -5.51
CA LEU A 257 4.01 -19.41 -4.82
C LEU A 257 3.33 -18.39 -5.73
N GLN A 258 2.00 -18.34 -5.68
CA GLN A 258 1.20 -17.37 -6.45
C GLN A 258 1.53 -15.91 -6.09
N VAL A 259 1.96 -15.66 -4.84
CA VAL A 259 2.53 -14.38 -4.40
C VAL A 259 3.93 -14.66 -3.84
N PRO A 260 4.98 -13.94 -4.27
CA PRO A 260 6.32 -14.13 -3.74
C PRO A 260 6.36 -13.98 -2.21
N GLU A 261 6.94 -14.95 -1.51
CA GLU A 261 6.94 -14.98 -0.04
C GLU A 261 7.54 -13.69 0.56
N ALA A 262 8.58 -13.15 -0.04
CA ALA A 262 9.21 -11.91 0.41
C ALA A 262 8.24 -10.72 0.32
N ALA A 263 7.45 -10.63 -0.76
CA ALA A 263 6.44 -9.58 -0.93
C ALA A 263 5.28 -9.75 0.05
N LEU A 264 4.80 -10.97 0.24
CA LEU A 264 3.74 -11.31 1.17
C LEU A 264 4.12 -10.96 2.63
N ARG A 265 5.32 -11.36 3.06
CA ARG A 265 5.86 -11.04 4.39
C ARG A 265 5.97 -9.53 4.62
N GLU A 266 6.49 -8.80 3.65
CA GLU A 266 6.62 -7.35 3.75
C GLU A 266 5.25 -6.67 3.86
N ALA A 267 4.25 -7.09 3.06
CA ALA A 267 2.89 -6.55 3.13
C ALA A 267 2.23 -6.83 4.49
N LEU A 268 2.38 -8.03 5.03
CA LEU A 268 1.85 -8.40 6.35
C LEU A 268 2.51 -7.60 7.47
N LEU A 269 3.84 -7.47 7.45
CA LEU A 269 4.58 -6.68 8.44
C LEU A 269 4.19 -5.21 8.39
N ASN A 270 4.02 -4.65 7.18
CA ASN A 270 3.52 -3.28 7.02
C ASN A 270 2.10 -3.13 7.57
N ALA A 271 1.22 -4.10 7.32
CA ALA A 271 -0.13 -4.09 7.86
C ALA A 271 -0.12 -4.07 9.41
N VAL A 272 0.74 -4.86 10.05
CA VAL A 272 0.87 -4.92 11.53
C VAL A 272 1.47 -3.62 12.09
N VAL A 273 2.56 -3.13 11.49
CA VAL A 273 3.28 -1.95 12.00
C VAL A 273 2.49 -0.65 11.80
N HIS A 274 1.71 -0.56 10.72
CA HIS A 274 0.94 0.64 10.37
C HIS A 274 -0.53 0.59 10.73
N LYS A 275 -1.02 -0.52 11.32
CA LYS A 275 -2.40 -0.63 11.79
C LYS A 275 -2.70 0.39 12.89
N ASP A 276 -3.87 1.02 12.79
CA ASP A 276 -4.48 1.72 13.93
C ASP A 276 -5.13 0.71 14.88
N TYR A 277 -4.44 0.38 15.96
CA TYR A 277 -4.94 -0.53 17.00
C TYR A 277 -6.04 0.07 17.88
N ALA A 278 -6.27 1.38 17.83
CA ALA A 278 -7.41 2.00 18.49
C ALA A 278 -8.74 1.69 17.77
N SER A 279 -8.70 1.28 16.52
CA SER A 279 -9.89 0.96 15.71
C SER A 279 -10.63 -0.32 16.15
N ALA A 280 -10.00 -1.17 16.94
CA ALA A 280 -10.51 -2.49 17.37
C ALA A 280 -10.95 -3.44 16.23
N VAL A 281 -10.61 -3.14 14.96
CA VAL A 281 -10.90 -4.00 13.81
C VAL A 281 -9.65 -4.81 13.46
N PRO A 282 -9.73 -6.14 13.23
CA PRO A 282 -8.56 -6.96 12.88
C PRO A 282 -8.01 -6.63 11.49
N ILE A 283 -6.78 -7.03 11.22
CA ILE A 283 -6.25 -7.09 9.87
C ILE A 283 -7.06 -8.12 9.09
N GLN A 284 -7.41 -7.81 7.85
CA GLN A 284 -8.24 -8.65 7.00
C GLN A 284 -7.47 -9.06 5.75
N ILE A 285 -7.48 -10.36 5.48
CA ILE A 285 -6.90 -10.93 4.27
C ILE A 285 -8.03 -11.60 3.49
N SER A 286 -8.24 -11.18 2.25
CA SER A 286 -9.23 -11.78 1.36
C SER A 286 -8.53 -12.42 0.18
N VAL A 287 -8.73 -13.72 -0.01
CA VAL A 287 -8.14 -14.50 -1.10
C VAL A 287 -9.22 -14.88 -2.08
N TYR A 288 -9.11 -14.39 -3.31
CA TYR A 288 -9.98 -14.67 -4.45
C TYR A 288 -9.26 -15.60 -5.44
N PRO A 289 -9.93 -16.11 -6.45
CA PRO A 289 -9.29 -16.95 -7.47
C PRO A 289 -8.15 -16.25 -8.23
N ASP A 290 -8.24 -14.93 -8.40
CA ASP A 290 -7.36 -14.09 -9.22
C ASP A 290 -6.48 -13.10 -8.43
N ARG A 291 -6.81 -12.85 -7.15
CA ARG A 291 -6.12 -11.84 -6.34
C ARG A 291 -6.13 -12.14 -4.85
N LEU A 292 -5.17 -11.57 -4.14
CA LEU A 292 -5.09 -11.52 -2.69
C LEU A 292 -5.10 -10.07 -2.23
N LEU A 293 -5.99 -9.74 -1.30
CA LEU A 293 -6.11 -8.42 -0.67
C LEU A 293 -5.67 -8.50 0.79
N ILE A 294 -4.85 -7.56 1.22
CA ILE A 294 -4.52 -7.34 2.64
C ILE A 294 -5.00 -5.95 3.00
N TRP A 295 -5.85 -5.85 4.01
CA TRP A 295 -6.37 -4.60 4.52
C TRP A 295 -6.08 -4.43 6.00
N ASN A 296 -5.72 -3.21 6.38
CA ASN A 296 -5.65 -2.78 7.77
C ASN A 296 -6.26 -1.39 7.95
N ALA A 297 -6.97 -1.19 9.07
CA ALA A 297 -7.32 0.14 9.50
C ALA A 297 -6.03 0.93 9.74
N GLY A 298 -5.91 2.11 9.16
CA GLY A 298 -4.73 2.96 9.29
C GLY A 298 -4.84 4.20 8.43
N GLN A 299 -4.01 5.18 8.70
CA GLN A 299 -3.98 6.43 7.97
C GLN A 299 -2.55 6.76 7.53
N LEU A 300 -2.44 7.36 6.36
CA LEU A 300 -1.17 7.94 5.93
C LEU A 300 -0.89 9.24 6.71
N PRO A 301 0.38 9.63 6.88
CA PRO A 301 0.71 10.96 7.37
C PRO A 301 -0.03 12.05 6.56
N PRO A 302 -0.48 13.16 7.17
CA PRO A 302 -1.42 14.11 6.56
C PRO A 302 -1.02 14.67 5.18
N THR A 303 0.28 14.65 4.85
CA THR A 303 0.81 15.18 3.57
C THR A 303 1.22 14.08 2.60
N TRP A 304 0.86 12.82 2.89
CA TRP A 304 1.28 11.69 2.09
C TRP A 304 0.15 11.19 1.21
N THR A 305 0.53 10.76 0.01
CA THR A 305 -0.34 10.08 -0.96
C THR A 305 0.23 8.69 -1.26
N VAL A 306 -0.54 7.87 -1.95
CA VAL A 306 -0.08 6.55 -2.40
C VAL A 306 1.12 6.69 -3.35
N GLU A 307 1.14 7.70 -4.21
CA GLU A 307 2.26 7.98 -5.12
C GLU A 307 3.54 8.29 -4.34
N LYS A 308 3.44 9.01 -3.22
CA LYS A 308 4.59 9.27 -2.36
C LYS A 308 5.12 8.02 -1.69
N LEU A 309 4.24 7.06 -1.35
CA LEU A 309 4.64 5.76 -0.82
C LEU A 309 5.42 4.91 -1.85
N LEU A 310 5.07 5.02 -3.13
CA LEU A 310 5.77 4.31 -4.21
C LEU A 310 7.16 4.91 -4.51
N GLY A 311 7.39 6.16 -4.09
CA GLY A 311 8.67 6.85 -4.24
C GLY A 311 9.56 6.72 -3.00
N LYS A 312 10.69 7.43 -3.00
CA LYS A 312 11.59 7.51 -1.84
C LYS A 312 10.94 8.32 -0.72
N HIS A 313 10.79 7.71 0.46
CA HIS A 313 10.22 8.34 1.64
C HIS A 313 10.92 7.87 2.93
N PRO A 314 10.86 8.65 4.02
CA PRO A 314 11.33 8.18 5.32
C PRO A 314 10.39 7.10 5.87
N SER A 315 10.90 6.22 6.75
CA SER A 315 10.09 5.28 7.50
C SER A 315 9.44 6.00 8.69
N ILE A 316 8.12 6.12 8.68
CA ILE A 316 7.32 6.73 9.76
C ILE A 316 6.28 5.70 10.21
N PRO A 317 6.64 4.74 11.08
CA PRO A 317 5.71 3.72 11.53
C PRO A 317 4.61 4.32 12.42
N PHE A 318 3.39 3.84 12.29
CA PHE A 318 2.27 4.24 13.13
C PHE A 318 2.45 3.71 14.56
N ASN A 319 3.06 2.51 14.70
CA ASN A 319 3.41 1.88 15.97
C ASN A 319 4.94 1.70 16.08
N PRO A 320 5.68 2.75 16.51
CA PRO A 320 7.14 2.74 16.47
C PRO A 320 7.80 1.76 17.43
N ASP A 321 7.20 1.45 18.58
CA ASP A 321 7.76 0.47 19.53
C ASP A 321 7.59 -0.96 19.00
N VAL A 322 6.45 -1.26 18.37
CA VAL A 322 6.22 -2.52 17.62
C VAL A 322 7.21 -2.63 16.46
N ALA A 323 7.34 -1.57 15.65
CA ALA A 323 8.27 -1.52 14.52
C ALA A 323 9.73 -1.74 14.96
N ASN A 324 10.17 -1.05 16.03
CA ASN A 324 11.53 -1.22 16.55
C ASN A 324 11.80 -2.66 16.97
N THR A 325 10.83 -3.35 17.56
CA THR A 325 10.98 -4.74 17.97
C THR A 325 11.10 -5.68 16.76
N PHE A 326 10.25 -5.51 15.74
CA PHE A 326 10.38 -6.25 14.47
C PHE A 326 11.68 -5.94 13.74
N PHE A 327 12.17 -4.69 13.79
CA PHE A 327 13.47 -4.32 13.23
C PHE A 327 14.60 -5.06 13.93
N ARG A 328 14.61 -5.11 15.27
CA ARG A 328 15.62 -5.82 16.05
C ARG A 328 15.56 -7.33 15.83
N ALA A 329 14.36 -7.88 15.64
CA ALA A 329 14.16 -9.25 15.22
C ALA A 329 14.62 -9.53 13.77
N GLY A 330 15.04 -8.53 13.02
CA GLY A 330 15.51 -8.68 11.64
C GLY A 330 14.40 -8.85 10.60
N GLN A 331 13.16 -8.61 10.99
CA GLN A 331 12.03 -8.86 10.11
C GLN A 331 11.67 -7.66 9.22
N ILE A 332 11.95 -6.44 9.66
CA ILE A 332 11.73 -5.22 8.85
C ILE A 332 13.02 -4.39 8.72
N GLU A 333 13.00 -3.47 7.76
CA GLU A 333 14.05 -2.47 7.54
C GLU A 333 13.61 -1.09 8.05
N SER A 334 14.57 -0.19 8.30
CA SER A 334 14.30 1.15 8.85
C SER A 334 14.36 2.29 7.82
N TRP A 335 14.54 1.99 6.53
CA TRP A 335 14.84 2.99 5.50
C TRP A 335 13.66 3.37 4.59
N GLY A 336 12.43 2.92 4.89
CA GLY A 336 11.25 3.21 4.06
C GLY A 336 11.27 2.55 2.67
N ARG A 337 12.01 1.44 2.50
CA ARG A 337 12.13 0.72 1.22
C ARG A 337 11.25 -0.52 1.13
N GLY A 338 10.34 -0.72 2.07
CA GLY A 338 9.50 -1.93 2.12
C GLY A 338 8.66 -2.12 0.87
N ILE A 339 8.00 -1.07 0.42
CA ILE A 339 7.17 -1.11 -0.80
C ILE A 339 8.02 -1.38 -2.05
N GLU A 340 9.18 -0.72 -2.18
CA GLU A 340 10.10 -0.98 -3.28
C GLU A 340 10.54 -2.45 -3.31
N ARG A 341 10.84 -3.05 -2.14
CA ARG A 341 11.19 -4.47 -2.02
C ARG A 341 10.04 -5.40 -2.42
N MET A 342 8.79 -5.07 -2.04
CA MET A 342 7.62 -5.81 -2.51
C MET A 342 7.53 -5.81 -4.04
N VAL A 343 7.64 -4.64 -4.65
CA VAL A 343 7.63 -4.48 -6.12
C VAL A 343 8.76 -5.26 -6.77
N GLN A 344 9.98 -5.17 -6.24
CA GLN A 344 11.14 -5.90 -6.77
C GLN A 344 10.97 -7.41 -6.62
N ALA A 345 10.45 -7.90 -5.49
CA ALA A 345 10.19 -9.32 -5.27
C ALA A 345 9.15 -9.87 -6.25
N CYS A 346 8.07 -9.11 -6.52
CA CYS A 346 7.08 -9.48 -7.53
C CYS A 346 7.70 -9.55 -8.93
N ARG A 347 8.41 -8.52 -9.35
CA ARG A 347 9.09 -8.49 -10.68
C ARG A 347 10.09 -9.62 -10.85
N ALA A 348 10.91 -9.90 -9.82
CA ALA A 348 11.88 -10.99 -9.85
C ALA A 348 11.24 -12.37 -9.99
N ALA A 349 10.00 -12.53 -9.52
CA ALA A 349 9.21 -13.76 -9.65
C ALA A 349 8.33 -13.78 -10.91
N GLY A 350 8.38 -12.77 -11.77
CA GLY A 350 7.51 -12.65 -12.94
C GLY A 350 6.07 -12.33 -12.61
N ALA A 351 5.80 -11.81 -11.38
CA ALA A 351 4.47 -11.40 -10.94
C ALA A 351 4.29 -9.89 -11.13
N GLU A 352 3.03 -9.47 -11.30
CA GLU A 352 2.67 -8.07 -11.35
C GLU A 352 2.99 -7.37 -10.00
N PRO A 353 3.45 -6.10 -10.02
CA PRO A 353 3.62 -5.32 -8.81
C PRO A 353 2.31 -5.18 -8.02
N PRO A 354 2.36 -5.12 -6.68
CA PRO A 354 1.17 -4.94 -5.89
C PRO A 354 0.54 -3.56 -6.13
N ILE A 355 -0.79 -3.50 -6.10
CA ILE A 355 -1.56 -2.26 -6.16
C ILE A 355 -1.84 -1.80 -4.72
N LEU A 356 -1.45 -0.57 -4.41
CA LEU A 356 -1.75 0.05 -3.12
C LEU A 356 -2.93 1.01 -3.28
N ARG A 357 -3.87 0.97 -2.34
CA ARG A 357 -4.99 1.91 -2.25
C ARG A 357 -5.13 2.39 -0.82
N HIS A 358 -5.49 3.65 -0.65
CA HIS A 358 -5.79 4.25 0.65
C HIS A 358 -7.09 5.04 0.55
N ASP A 359 -7.99 4.81 1.49
CA ASP A 359 -9.25 5.52 1.63
C ASP A 359 -9.53 5.85 3.11
N ALA A 360 -10.72 6.38 3.41
CA ALA A 360 -11.12 6.73 4.77
C ALA A 360 -11.20 5.52 5.73
N THR A 361 -11.25 4.30 5.21
CA THR A 361 -11.35 3.06 6.00
C THR A 361 -9.99 2.46 6.34
N GLY A 362 -8.98 2.67 5.52
CA GLY A 362 -7.65 2.13 5.75
C GLY A 362 -6.78 1.99 4.52
N LEU A 363 -5.75 1.17 4.63
CA LEU A 363 -4.81 0.84 3.57
C LEU A 363 -5.08 -0.56 3.02
N TRP A 364 -5.04 -0.67 1.69
CA TRP A 364 -5.20 -1.90 0.94
C TRP A 364 -3.93 -2.20 0.16
N VAL A 365 -3.49 -3.46 0.22
CA VAL A 365 -2.45 -4.01 -0.65
C VAL A 365 -3.04 -5.17 -1.42
N GLU A 366 -3.07 -5.08 -2.75
CA GLU A 366 -3.62 -6.08 -3.66
C GLU A 366 -2.50 -6.72 -4.46
N PHE A 367 -2.44 -8.04 -4.44
CA PHE A 367 -1.57 -8.86 -5.28
C PHE A 367 -2.42 -9.60 -6.30
N ALA A 368 -2.08 -9.52 -7.58
CA ALA A 368 -2.58 -10.44 -8.58
C ALA A 368 -2.02 -11.84 -8.30
N LEU A 369 -2.88 -12.86 -8.28
CA LEU A 369 -2.43 -14.24 -8.14
C LEU A 369 -1.98 -14.75 -9.50
N LEU A 370 -0.78 -15.32 -9.53
CA LEU A 370 -0.32 -16.06 -10.71
C LEU A 370 -1.34 -17.21 -10.94
N THR A 371 -2.22 -17.03 -11.88
CA THR A 371 -3.05 -18.16 -12.34
C THR A 371 -2.10 -19.18 -12.96
N SER A 372 -2.25 -20.45 -12.59
CA SER A 372 -1.68 -21.53 -13.35
C SER A 372 -2.40 -21.62 -14.69
N SER A 373 -2.22 -20.62 -15.56
CA SER A 373 -2.25 -20.93 -16.96
C SER A 373 -1.06 -21.88 -17.14
N THR A 374 -1.29 -23.16 -17.43
CA THR A 374 -0.45 -23.79 -18.44
C THR A 374 -0.08 -22.66 -19.38
N PRO A 375 1.18 -22.34 -19.62
CA PRO A 375 1.46 -21.34 -20.61
C PRO A 375 0.78 -21.85 -21.88
N GLU A 376 -0.44 -21.42 -22.16
CA GLU A 376 -0.73 -20.99 -23.47
C GLU A 376 0.37 -19.99 -23.71
N VAL A 377 1.36 -20.40 -24.43
CA VAL A 377 2.37 -19.54 -25.00
C VAL A 377 1.54 -18.49 -25.73
N THR A 378 1.20 -17.41 -25.04
CA THR A 378 0.87 -16.15 -25.68
C THR A 378 2.21 -15.75 -26.28
N PRO A 379 2.40 -15.91 -27.57
CA PRO A 379 3.57 -15.35 -28.21
C PRO A 379 3.49 -13.84 -27.88
N GLU A 380 4.57 -13.32 -27.36
CA GLU A 380 4.89 -11.92 -27.46
C GLU A 380 4.37 -11.44 -28.83
N VAL A 381 3.51 -10.41 -28.85
CA VAL A 381 2.97 -9.84 -30.07
C VAL A 381 4.10 -9.11 -30.80
N THR A 382 4.96 -9.91 -31.40
CA THR A 382 5.49 -9.60 -32.72
C THR A 382 4.31 -9.71 -33.67
N PRO A 383 4.11 -8.82 -34.65
CA PRO A 383 2.97 -8.85 -35.56
C PRO A 383 2.83 -10.27 -36.09
N GLU A 384 1.71 -10.91 -35.73
CA GLU A 384 1.43 -12.32 -35.97
C GLU A 384 1.59 -12.62 -37.46
N VAL A 385 2.66 -13.31 -37.80
CA VAL A 385 2.73 -14.03 -39.05
C VAL A 385 1.75 -15.18 -38.91
N THR A 386 0.52 -15.04 -39.43
CA THR A 386 -0.46 -16.14 -39.41
C THR A 386 0.15 -17.40 -40.02
N PRO A 387 -0.31 -18.61 -39.65
CA PRO A 387 0.19 -19.85 -40.22
C PRO A 387 0.20 -19.85 -41.73
N GLU A 388 -0.77 -19.20 -42.38
CA GLU A 388 -0.80 -19.03 -43.85
C GLU A 388 0.35 -18.14 -44.32
N VAL A 389 0.59 -16.99 -43.66
CA VAL A 389 1.69 -16.07 -44.06
C VAL A 389 3.06 -16.74 -43.85
N ALA A 390 3.23 -17.49 -42.75
CA ALA A 390 4.45 -18.29 -42.55
C ALA A 390 4.67 -19.32 -43.67
N LEU A 391 3.58 -19.99 -44.12
CA LEU A 391 3.65 -20.91 -45.24
C LEU A 391 4.02 -20.19 -46.55
N LEU A 392 3.42 -19.02 -46.81
CA LEU A 392 3.75 -18.22 -48.02
C LEU A 392 5.19 -17.76 -48.03
N GLN A 393 5.76 -17.37 -46.89
CA GLN A 393 7.19 -16.93 -46.79
C GLN A 393 8.19 -18.05 -47.16
N VAL A 394 7.90 -19.29 -46.82
CA VAL A 394 8.80 -20.42 -47.10
C VAL A 394 8.56 -21.04 -48.47
N LEU A 395 7.41 -20.73 -49.12
CA LEU A 395 7.03 -21.29 -50.42
C LEU A 395 7.69 -20.53 -51.57
N THR A 396 8.91 -20.86 -51.88
CA THR A 396 9.68 -20.32 -53.03
C THR A 396 9.60 -21.28 -54.21
N GLY A 397 8.91 -20.86 -55.29
CA GLY A 397 8.69 -21.72 -56.47
C GLY A 397 7.70 -22.86 -56.24
N GLU A 398 8.06 -24.06 -56.69
CA GLU A 398 7.19 -25.28 -56.54
C GLU A 398 7.80 -26.23 -55.52
N LEU A 399 7.20 -26.41 -54.36
CA LEU A 399 7.71 -27.25 -53.27
C LEU A 399 6.73 -28.37 -52.94
N GLY A 400 7.26 -29.53 -52.58
CA GLY A 400 6.50 -30.65 -52.07
C GLY A 400 6.03 -30.46 -50.64
N ARG A 401 5.04 -31.25 -50.22
CA ARG A 401 4.46 -31.17 -48.84
C ARG A 401 5.55 -31.38 -47.80
N ARG A 402 6.48 -32.31 -47.99
CA ARG A 402 7.53 -32.62 -47.03
C ARG A 402 8.55 -31.49 -46.93
N ASP A 403 8.91 -30.91 -48.06
CA ASP A 403 9.89 -29.80 -48.10
C ASP A 403 9.36 -28.55 -47.39
N LEU A 404 8.06 -28.27 -47.58
CA LEU A 404 7.38 -27.17 -46.87
C LEU A 404 7.33 -27.40 -45.36
N GLN A 405 6.97 -28.62 -44.92
CA GLN A 405 6.95 -28.98 -43.53
C GLN A 405 8.34 -28.88 -42.87
N GLU A 406 9.38 -29.33 -43.53
CA GLU A 406 10.77 -29.22 -43.06
C GLU A 406 11.23 -27.77 -42.97
N ARG A 407 10.90 -26.92 -43.94
CA ARG A 407 11.25 -25.48 -43.91
C ARG A 407 10.53 -24.71 -42.81
N LEU A 408 9.34 -25.11 -42.46
CA LEU A 408 8.57 -24.55 -41.32
C LEU A 408 9.02 -25.11 -39.96
N GLY A 409 9.96 -26.10 -39.94
CA GLY A 409 10.43 -26.73 -38.71
C GLY A 409 9.38 -27.60 -38.00
N LEU A 410 8.30 -28.00 -38.70
CA LEU A 410 7.17 -28.71 -38.12
C LEU A 410 7.41 -30.21 -38.12
N LYS A 411 7.24 -30.89 -36.98
CA LYS A 411 7.42 -32.33 -36.83
C LYS A 411 6.15 -33.12 -37.11
N ASP A 412 4.97 -32.56 -36.82
CA ASP A 412 3.66 -33.20 -36.96
C ASP A 412 3.09 -32.92 -38.35
N ALA A 413 2.93 -33.96 -39.16
CA ALA A 413 2.44 -33.89 -40.52
C ALA A 413 0.94 -33.59 -40.60
N GLU A 414 0.14 -34.01 -39.60
CA GLU A 414 -1.28 -33.75 -39.59
C GLU A 414 -1.56 -32.31 -39.09
N HIS A 415 -0.81 -31.85 -38.14
CA HIS A 415 -0.89 -30.43 -37.71
C HIS A 415 -0.48 -29.49 -38.86
N PHE A 416 0.63 -29.78 -39.56
CA PHE A 416 1.02 -29.01 -40.74
C PHE A 416 -0.11 -28.99 -41.82
N ARG A 417 -0.77 -30.12 -42.03
CA ARG A 417 -1.84 -30.21 -43.01
C ARG A 417 -3.07 -29.39 -42.59
N GLN A 418 -3.52 -29.50 -41.34
CA GLN A 418 -4.74 -28.88 -40.87
C GLN A 418 -4.57 -27.38 -40.60
N ALA A 419 -3.44 -26.95 -40.03
CA ALA A 419 -3.24 -25.56 -39.59
C ALA A 419 -2.58 -24.64 -40.65
N TYR A 420 -1.85 -25.22 -41.64
CA TYR A 420 -1.13 -24.43 -42.61
C TYR A 420 -1.59 -24.68 -44.05
N LEU A 421 -1.63 -25.95 -44.48
CA LEU A 421 -1.78 -26.30 -45.89
C LEU A 421 -3.21 -26.14 -46.37
N LEU A 422 -4.18 -26.70 -45.62
CA LEU A 422 -5.62 -26.66 -46.01
C LEU A 422 -6.15 -25.21 -45.97
N PRO A 423 -5.94 -24.42 -44.93
CA PRO A 423 -6.42 -23.04 -44.91
C PRO A 423 -5.86 -22.20 -46.07
N ALA A 424 -4.57 -22.35 -46.40
CA ALA A 424 -3.94 -21.62 -47.49
C ALA A 424 -4.53 -22.04 -48.88
N LEU A 425 -4.89 -23.31 -49.05
CA LEU A 425 -5.56 -23.81 -50.26
C LEU A 425 -7.00 -23.31 -50.36
N GLU A 426 -7.77 -23.36 -49.23
CA GLU A 426 -9.14 -22.89 -49.15
C GLU A 426 -9.25 -21.37 -49.38
N ALA A 427 -8.29 -20.62 -48.87
CA ALA A 427 -8.19 -19.17 -49.09
C ALA A 427 -7.67 -18.81 -50.49
N GLY A 428 -7.30 -19.81 -51.32
CA GLY A 428 -6.81 -19.61 -52.69
C GLY A 428 -5.43 -18.91 -52.73
N LEU A 429 -4.65 -18.93 -51.64
CA LEU A 429 -3.32 -18.32 -51.56
C LEU A 429 -2.23 -19.18 -52.20
N ILE A 430 -2.45 -20.49 -52.23
CA ILE A 430 -1.58 -21.47 -52.88
C ILE A 430 -2.41 -22.37 -53.78
N GLU A 431 -1.81 -22.97 -54.75
CA GLU A 431 -2.46 -23.95 -55.62
C GLU A 431 -1.64 -25.21 -55.80
N MET A 432 -2.34 -26.32 -56.12
CA MET A 432 -1.74 -27.61 -56.43
C MET A 432 -1.24 -27.64 -57.85
N THR A 433 -0.03 -28.11 -58.10
CA THR A 433 0.49 -28.29 -59.48
C THR A 433 -0.14 -29.44 -60.24
N ARG A 434 -0.79 -30.39 -59.50
CA ARG A 434 -1.55 -31.53 -60.05
C ARG A 434 -2.93 -31.68 -59.38
N PRO A 435 -3.87 -30.80 -59.64
CA PRO A 435 -5.15 -30.78 -58.94
C PRO A 435 -6.01 -32.02 -59.19
N ASN A 436 -5.88 -32.65 -60.35
CA ASN A 436 -6.61 -33.88 -60.71
C ASN A 436 -6.09 -35.16 -60.03
N THR A 437 -4.91 -35.09 -59.36
CA THR A 437 -4.28 -36.20 -58.64
C THR A 437 -3.70 -35.69 -57.30
N PRO A 438 -4.55 -35.24 -56.35
CA PRO A 438 -4.07 -34.53 -55.13
C PRO A 438 -3.23 -35.41 -54.19
N THR A 439 -3.41 -36.74 -54.26
CA THR A 439 -2.66 -37.73 -53.46
C THR A 439 -1.36 -38.20 -54.12
N SER A 440 -0.99 -37.66 -55.28
CA SER A 440 0.24 -38.04 -56.00
C SER A 440 1.49 -37.71 -55.16
N ARG A 441 2.45 -38.64 -55.12
CA ARG A 441 3.79 -38.40 -54.52
C ARG A 441 4.59 -37.28 -55.21
N LEU A 442 4.18 -36.90 -56.43
CA LEU A 442 4.78 -35.81 -57.21
C LEU A 442 4.01 -34.50 -57.10
N GLN A 443 3.01 -34.43 -56.16
CA GLN A 443 2.24 -33.21 -55.90
C GLN A 443 3.14 -32.16 -55.31
N LYS A 444 3.15 -30.95 -55.89
CA LYS A 444 3.77 -29.75 -55.40
C LYS A 444 2.75 -28.61 -55.23
N TYR A 445 3.14 -27.61 -54.51
CA TYR A 445 2.35 -26.41 -54.27
C TYR A 445 3.11 -25.18 -54.73
N ARG A 446 2.40 -24.16 -55.21
CA ARG A 446 2.97 -22.87 -55.60
C ARG A 446 2.05 -21.74 -55.21
N LEU A 447 2.63 -20.51 -55.10
CA LEU A 447 1.82 -19.33 -54.82
C LEU A 447 0.90 -19.00 -55.98
N THR A 448 -0.31 -18.55 -55.63
CA THR A 448 -1.20 -17.89 -56.61
C THR A 448 -0.92 -16.40 -56.66
N ALA A 449 -1.55 -15.65 -57.58
CA ALA A 449 -1.45 -14.20 -57.63
C ALA A 449 -1.94 -13.57 -56.34
N ALA A 450 -3.00 -14.12 -55.71
CA ALA A 450 -3.53 -13.69 -54.41
C ALA A 450 -2.53 -13.96 -53.28
N GLY A 451 -1.85 -15.12 -53.27
CA GLY A 451 -0.81 -15.46 -52.32
C GLY A 451 0.38 -14.52 -52.39
N GLN A 452 0.81 -14.16 -53.61
CA GLN A 452 1.90 -13.21 -53.80
C GLN A 452 1.56 -11.81 -53.33
N THR A 453 0.32 -11.33 -53.56
CA THR A 453 -0.17 -10.04 -53.04
C THR A 453 -0.21 -10.04 -51.52
N ARG A 454 -0.68 -11.13 -50.91
CA ARG A 454 -0.75 -11.28 -49.46
C ARG A 454 0.63 -11.31 -48.81
N LEU A 455 1.58 -11.98 -49.43
CA LEU A 455 2.99 -12.02 -48.99
C LEU A 455 3.63 -10.64 -49.02
N ASN A 456 3.43 -9.87 -50.10
CA ASN A 456 3.97 -8.53 -50.26
C ASN A 456 3.33 -7.51 -49.30
N SER A 457 2.09 -7.74 -48.88
CA SER A 457 1.41 -6.86 -47.86
C SER A 457 1.75 -7.22 -46.41
N ALA A 458 2.47 -8.33 -46.20
CA ALA A 458 2.90 -8.81 -44.88
C ALA A 458 4.40 -8.51 -44.60
N GLU A 459 5.16 -7.99 -45.57
CA GLU A 459 6.50 -7.41 -45.34
C GLU A 459 6.35 -6.00 -44.79
N PRO A 460 7.08 -5.63 -43.66
CA PRO A 460 6.95 -4.34 -42.97
C PRO A 460 7.40 -3.14 -43.82
#